data_1f82d5cf2fbdfd5769d509835cf77afb
#
_entry.id   1f82d5cf2fbdfd5769d509835cf77afb
#
_cell.length_a   1.000
_cell.length_b   1.000
_cell.length_c   1.000
_cell.angle_alpha   90.00
_cell.angle_beta   90.00
_cell.angle_gamma   90.00
#
_symmetry.space_group_name_H-M   'P 1'
#
loop_
_entity.id
_entity.type
_entity.pdbx_description
1 polymer ?
#
loop_
_entity_poly.entity_id
_entity_poly.type
_entity_poly.pdbx_seq_one_letter_code
_entity_poly.pdbx_strand_id
1 'polypeptide(L)'
;MSDLIDIRTYDTEKSSVEAIAAELRPPLFLKFAEETEAVSRIVRDVAARGDEALVEYVRKFDWPSATPEGFEVPQSEIEAAHDSLPDDQRRALKKACDQVRSFHERALPESWVNRQADRALGQRWMPLERVGVCVPGTPPLPSTLYMCAVPARVAGVDEIVVVCPAKEDGKVQELVLAAAKEAQVDRVFRIGGPQAVAAMAFGTDTIPRVDKIVGPGSIYTTLAKREVFGQVGIESLPGPSDVLIISDGNAPPAWVAADLLSQAEHGELSSAILCTPSEDHAQAVHRELTRQTAELERGEHALDSLRERGALVLCRSLEDCVAVANAVAPEHLEVLCEDAEEVSQGLRTAGAIFLGEHTPEPVGDYVAGPSHVLPTEGTARYASPLGVEDFMRRSSVLEYSLGALKTDAQDIITLAEAEGLTAHARSVRIRFEE
;
A
#
# COMPACT_ATOMS: atom_id res chain seq x y z
N MET A 1 -35.05 -13.62 19.16
CA MET A 1 -34.37 -13.38 17.88
C MET A 1 -33.51 -12.15 18.15
N SER A 2 -32.20 -12.26 18.10
CA SER A 2 -31.33 -11.06 18.11
C SER A 2 -31.73 -10.24 16.89
N ASP A 3 -31.93 -8.94 17.04
CA ASP A 3 -32.17 -8.07 15.92
C ASP A 3 -30.92 -8.16 15.01
N LEU A 4 -31.13 -8.24 13.68
CA LEU A 4 -30.03 -8.26 12.71
C LEU A 4 -29.22 -6.96 12.81
N ILE A 5 -27.92 -7.03 12.49
CA ILE A 5 -27.07 -5.85 12.41
C ILE A 5 -27.68 -4.87 11.40
N ASP A 6 -27.72 -3.59 11.73
CA ASP A 6 -28.07 -2.56 10.78
C ASP A 6 -26.93 -2.41 9.75
N ILE A 7 -27.19 -2.77 8.48
CA ILE A 7 -26.25 -2.71 7.36
C ILE A 7 -26.95 -2.14 6.14
N ARG A 8 -26.26 -1.31 5.38
CA ARG A 8 -26.81 -0.69 4.16
C ARG A 8 -27.13 -1.75 3.11
N THR A 9 -28.24 -1.57 2.40
CA THR A 9 -28.65 -2.47 1.33
C THR A 9 -28.91 -1.69 0.05
N TYR A 10 -28.42 -2.23 -1.08
CA TYR A 10 -28.58 -1.64 -2.41
C TYR A 10 -29.13 -2.69 -3.37
N ASP A 11 -29.73 -2.21 -4.47
CA ASP A 11 -30.36 -3.05 -5.47
C ASP A 11 -30.13 -2.41 -6.87
N THR A 12 -29.46 -3.15 -7.76
CA THR A 12 -29.13 -2.66 -9.11
C THR A 12 -30.37 -2.58 -10.03
N GLU A 13 -31.51 -3.13 -9.62
CA GLU A 13 -32.79 -2.85 -10.31
C GLU A 13 -33.35 -1.47 -10.00
N LYS A 14 -33.01 -0.91 -8.83
CA LYS A 14 -33.56 0.36 -8.32
C LYS A 14 -32.62 1.54 -8.50
N SER A 15 -31.30 1.29 -8.52
CA SER A 15 -30.27 2.32 -8.60
C SER A 15 -29.21 1.94 -9.63
N SER A 16 -28.64 2.94 -10.31
CA SER A 16 -27.52 2.66 -11.23
C SER A 16 -26.25 2.25 -10.48
N VAL A 17 -25.39 1.49 -11.14
CA VAL A 17 -24.09 1.06 -10.62
C VAL A 17 -23.25 2.27 -10.15
N GLU A 18 -23.25 3.36 -10.92
CA GLU A 18 -22.49 4.57 -10.60
C GLU A 18 -23.02 5.26 -9.32
N ALA A 19 -24.36 5.28 -9.14
CA ALA A 19 -24.95 5.84 -7.93
C ALA A 19 -24.61 5.01 -6.69
N ILE A 20 -24.72 3.69 -6.78
CA ILE A 20 -24.32 2.77 -5.72
C ILE A 20 -22.84 2.95 -5.37
N ALA A 21 -21.96 2.95 -6.38
CA ALA A 21 -20.52 3.11 -6.16
C ALA A 21 -20.17 4.46 -5.51
N ALA A 22 -20.86 5.54 -5.88
CA ALA A 22 -20.66 6.86 -5.28
C ALA A 22 -21.02 6.91 -3.79
N GLU A 23 -22.08 6.19 -3.39
CA GLU A 23 -22.48 6.08 -1.96
C GLU A 23 -21.55 5.16 -1.17
N LEU A 24 -21.02 4.11 -1.81
CA LEU A 24 -20.06 3.20 -1.19
C LEU A 24 -18.66 3.84 -1.01
N ARG A 25 -18.31 4.85 -1.83
CA ARG A 25 -17.00 5.53 -1.84
C ARG A 25 -17.11 7.05 -1.68
N PRO A 26 -17.58 7.56 -0.53
CA PRO A 26 -17.56 9.00 -0.29
C PRO A 26 -16.12 9.51 -0.18
N PRO A 27 -15.82 10.76 -0.64
CA PRO A 27 -14.46 11.32 -0.61
C PRO A 27 -13.97 11.56 0.83
N LEU A 28 -13.19 10.65 1.35
CA LEU A 28 -12.78 10.61 2.76
C LEU A 28 -11.80 11.74 3.13
N PHE A 29 -10.82 12.04 2.27
CA PHE A 29 -9.77 13.05 2.57
C PHE A 29 -10.30 14.47 2.81
N LEU A 30 -11.51 14.78 2.36
CA LEU A 30 -12.14 16.09 2.61
C LEU A 30 -12.56 16.27 4.08
N LYS A 31 -12.66 15.18 4.85
CA LYS A 31 -13.07 15.20 6.26
C LYS A 31 -11.94 15.59 7.22
N PHE A 32 -10.67 15.58 6.80
CA PHE A 32 -9.48 15.70 7.66
C PHE A 32 -8.77 17.07 7.52
N ALA A 33 -9.50 18.17 7.55
CA ALA A 33 -8.91 19.51 7.40
C ALA A 33 -8.05 19.91 8.60
N GLU A 34 -8.52 19.65 9.81
CA GLU A 34 -7.80 20.00 11.07
C GLU A 34 -6.53 19.15 11.22
N GLU A 35 -6.63 17.85 10.94
CA GLU A 35 -5.49 16.93 10.97
C GLU A 35 -4.44 17.34 9.93
N THR A 36 -4.88 17.78 8.75
CA THR A 36 -3.98 18.27 7.68
C THR A 36 -3.17 19.47 8.16
N GLU A 37 -3.81 20.44 8.83
CA GLU A 37 -3.10 21.60 9.37
C GLU A 37 -2.12 21.23 10.48
N ALA A 38 -2.53 20.31 11.38
CA ALA A 38 -1.66 19.82 12.44
C ALA A 38 -0.42 19.10 11.88
N VAL A 39 -0.60 18.24 10.88
CA VAL A 39 0.48 17.52 10.20
C VAL A 39 1.42 18.48 9.48
N SER A 40 0.88 19.45 8.74
CA SER A 40 1.70 20.44 8.03
C SER A 40 2.62 21.24 8.97
N ARG A 41 2.14 21.56 10.18
CA ARG A 41 2.98 22.20 11.22
C ARG A 41 4.11 21.29 11.68
N ILE A 42 3.82 20.03 11.97
CA ILE A 42 4.82 19.04 12.42
C ILE A 42 5.88 18.84 11.34
N VAL A 43 5.47 18.62 10.09
CA VAL A 43 6.39 18.40 8.96
C VAL A 43 7.34 19.58 8.78
N ARG A 44 6.83 20.82 8.79
CA ARG A 44 7.64 22.03 8.66
C ARG A 44 8.59 22.24 9.84
N ASP A 45 8.15 21.92 11.04
CA ASP A 45 8.94 22.07 12.24
C ASP A 45 10.12 21.10 12.27
N VAL A 46 9.88 19.80 11.96
CA VAL A 46 10.95 18.81 11.83
C VAL A 46 11.92 19.17 10.70
N ALA A 47 11.41 19.62 9.55
CA ALA A 47 12.24 20.06 8.43
C ALA A 47 13.17 21.24 8.81
N ALA A 48 12.72 22.13 9.70
CA ALA A 48 13.47 23.32 10.12
C ALA A 48 14.44 23.08 11.27
N ARG A 49 14.05 22.25 12.27
CA ARG A 49 14.79 22.07 13.52
C ARG A 49 15.41 20.68 13.70
N GLY A 50 15.16 19.75 12.77
CA GLY A 50 15.74 18.40 12.81
C GLY A 50 15.40 17.63 14.08
N ASP A 51 16.41 17.04 14.72
CA ASP A 51 16.26 16.22 15.93
C ASP A 51 15.68 16.95 17.12
N GLU A 52 15.87 18.27 17.22
CA GLU A 52 15.28 19.06 18.30
C GLU A 52 13.75 18.99 18.27
N ALA A 53 13.14 19.23 17.09
CA ALA A 53 11.70 19.10 16.93
C ALA A 53 11.25 17.63 17.02
N LEU A 54 12.01 16.72 16.40
CA LEU A 54 11.70 15.30 16.40
C LEU A 54 11.55 14.75 17.82
N VAL A 55 12.49 15.03 18.71
CA VAL A 55 12.43 14.55 20.09
C VAL A 55 11.25 15.13 20.87
N GLU A 56 10.87 16.39 20.63
CA GLU A 56 9.70 17.00 21.27
C GLU A 56 8.42 16.25 20.88
N TYR A 57 8.24 15.95 19.59
CA TYR A 57 7.06 15.23 19.10
C TYR A 57 7.05 13.76 19.52
N VAL A 58 8.18 13.08 19.51
CA VAL A 58 8.28 11.68 19.98
C VAL A 58 7.96 11.59 21.48
N ARG A 59 8.45 12.51 22.31
CA ARG A 59 8.08 12.57 23.73
C ARG A 59 6.59 12.82 23.97
N LYS A 60 5.98 13.58 23.08
CA LYS A 60 4.55 13.91 23.17
C LYS A 60 3.63 12.79 22.71
N PHE A 61 4.00 12.06 21.69
CA PHE A 61 3.09 11.14 20.99
C PHE A 61 3.45 9.66 21.13
N ASP A 62 4.75 9.35 21.35
CA ASP A 62 5.23 7.98 21.42
C ASP A 62 5.69 7.63 22.84
N TRP A 63 6.89 8.00 23.24
CA TRP A 63 7.45 7.63 24.54
C TRP A 63 8.14 8.82 25.26
N PRO A 64 7.69 9.14 26.49
CA PRO A 64 8.05 10.41 27.17
C PRO A 64 9.53 10.58 27.49
N SER A 65 10.30 9.50 27.61
CA SER A 65 11.73 9.53 27.93
C SER A 65 12.65 9.49 26.71
N ALA A 66 12.15 9.75 25.51
CA ALA A 66 12.90 9.70 24.28
C ALA A 66 14.10 10.66 24.26
N THR A 67 15.22 10.17 23.73
CA THR A 67 16.41 10.98 23.39
C THR A 67 16.85 10.63 21.97
N PRO A 68 17.55 11.52 21.26
CA PRO A 68 18.02 11.24 19.92
C PRO A 68 18.88 9.96 19.85
N GLU A 69 19.76 9.75 20.82
CA GLU A 69 20.63 8.56 20.90
C GLU A 69 19.84 7.27 21.12
N GLY A 70 18.63 7.36 21.66
CA GLY A 70 17.73 6.23 21.91
C GLY A 70 16.82 5.90 20.74
N PHE A 71 16.78 6.67 19.67
CA PHE A 71 15.87 6.44 18.56
C PHE A 71 16.19 5.15 17.80
N GLU A 72 17.45 4.88 17.54
CA GLU A 72 17.84 3.66 16.82
C GLU A 72 17.82 2.44 17.75
N VAL A 73 17.21 1.35 17.27
CA VAL A 73 17.21 0.06 17.93
C VAL A 73 18.56 -0.61 17.70
N PRO A 74 19.30 -0.97 18.74
CA PRO A 74 20.57 -1.69 18.59
C PRO A 74 20.37 -3.04 17.88
N GLN A 75 21.31 -3.41 17.02
CA GLN A 75 21.27 -4.70 16.31
C GLN A 75 21.16 -5.89 17.26
N SER A 76 21.79 -5.80 18.44
CA SER A 76 21.69 -6.84 19.47
C SER A 76 20.26 -7.03 20.02
N GLU A 77 19.45 -5.97 20.05
CA GLU A 77 18.04 -6.07 20.47
C GLU A 77 17.20 -6.76 19.38
N ILE A 78 17.47 -6.46 18.11
CA ILE A 78 16.82 -7.11 16.96
C ILE A 78 17.15 -8.62 16.95
N GLU A 79 18.40 -8.97 17.18
CA GLU A 79 18.85 -10.36 17.27
C GLU A 79 18.21 -11.10 18.45
N ALA A 80 18.21 -10.48 19.64
CA ALA A 80 17.60 -11.07 20.82
C ALA A 80 16.10 -11.29 20.65
N ALA A 81 15.39 -10.34 20.04
CA ALA A 81 13.96 -10.46 19.75
C ALA A 81 13.67 -11.64 18.79
N HIS A 82 14.48 -11.80 17.75
CA HIS A 82 14.34 -12.93 16.82
C HIS A 82 14.62 -14.29 17.52
N ASP A 83 15.67 -14.35 18.33
CA ASP A 83 16.08 -15.59 19.00
C ASP A 83 15.11 -16.00 20.11
N SER A 84 14.37 -15.05 20.69
CA SER A 84 13.34 -15.29 21.72
C SER A 84 12.02 -15.82 21.17
N LEU A 85 11.79 -15.72 19.85
CA LEU A 85 10.51 -16.16 19.27
C LEU A 85 10.28 -17.67 19.47
N PRO A 86 9.03 -18.07 19.74
CA PRO A 86 8.63 -19.48 19.64
C PRO A 86 8.94 -20.06 18.25
N ASP A 87 9.30 -21.35 18.22
CA ASP A 87 9.72 -22.01 16.97
C ASP A 87 8.65 -22.01 15.87
N ASP A 88 7.36 -22.05 16.23
CA ASP A 88 6.25 -21.99 15.29
C ASP A 88 6.11 -20.59 14.67
N GLN A 89 6.24 -19.54 15.47
CA GLN A 89 6.21 -18.15 14.99
C GLN A 89 7.40 -17.85 14.08
N ARG A 90 8.62 -18.27 14.48
CA ARG A 90 9.83 -18.10 13.67
C ARG A 90 9.72 -18.82 12.33
N ARG A 91 9.20 -20.06 12.33
CA ARG A 91 8.97 -20.83 11.11
C ARG A 91 7.93 -20.16 10.20
N ALA A 92 6.83 -19.66 10.78
CA ALA A 92 5.77 -18.98 10.03
C ALA A 92 6.29 -17.68 9.39
N LEU A 93 7.01 -16.86 10.17
CA LEU A 93 7.63 -15.62 9.70
C LEU A 93 8.63 -15.87 8.56
N LYS A 94 9.53 -16.84 8.74
CA LYS A 94 10.47 -17.22 7.70
C LYS A 94 9.76 -17.66 6.43
N LYS A 95 8.74 -18.52 6.54
CA LYS A 95 7.94 -18.97 5.39
C LYS A 95 7.30 -17.79 4.66
N ALA A 96 6.72 -16.85 5.39
CA ALA A 96 6.11 -15.65 4.81
C ALA A 96 7.16 -14.83 4.02
N CYS A 97 8.29 -14.51 4.63
CA CYS A 97 9.38 -13.79 3.96
C CYS A 97 9.90 -14.51 2.71
N ASP A 98 10.07 -15.83 2.78
CA ASP A 98 10.54 -16.63 1.64
C ASP A 98 9.54 -16.61 0.46
N GLN A 99 8.23 -16.68 0.75
CA GLN A 99 7.19 -16.62 -0.27
C GLN A 99 7.08 -15.23 -0.90
N VAL A 100 7.13 -14.16 -0.09
CA VAL A 100 7.18 -12.77 -0.60
C VAL A 100 8.41 -12.58 -1.49
N ARG A 101 9.58 -13.07 -1.08
CA ARG A 101 10.81 -13.02 -1.89
C ARG A 101 10.63 -13.74 -3.21
N SER A 102 10.16 -14.98 -3.18
CA SER A 102 9.99 -15.81 -4.38
C SER A 102 9.00 -15.21 -5.39
N PHE A 103 7.95 -14.56 -4.90
CA PHE A 103 6.99 -13.86 -5.76
C PHE A 103 7.65 -12.66 -6.45
N HIS A 104 8.30 -11.80 -5.67
CA HIS A 104 8.87 -10.55 -6.17
C HIS A 104 10.12 -10.73 -7.03
N GLU A 105 10.90 -11.81 -6.85
CA GLU A 105 12.00 -12.16 -7.73
C GLU A 105 11.55 -12.39 -9.19
N ARG A 106 10.31 -12.88 -9.40
CA ARG A 106 9.73 -13.08 -10.74
C ARG A 106 9.24 -11.78 -11.38
N ALA A 107 9.00 -10.75 -10.58
CA ALA A 107 8.47 -9.47 -11.03
C ALA A 107 9.57 -8.43 -11.32
N LEU A 108 10.86 -8.78 -11.16
CA LEU A 108 11.97 -7.86 -11.42
C LEU A 108 11.95 -7.38 -12.87
N PRO A 109 11.92 -6.06 -13.12
CA PRO A 109 11.94 -5.53 -14.46
C PRO A 109 13.34 -5.64 -15.09
N GLU A 110 13.37 -5.93 -16.38
CA GLU A 110 14.62 -6.06 -17.13
C GLU A 110 15.03 -4.75 -17.82
N SER A 111 16.31 -4.41 -17.72
CA SER A 111 16.92 -3.36 -18.54
C SER A 111 17.13 -3.88 -19.98
N TRP A 112 16.82 -3.03 -20.96
CA TRP A 112 17.00 -3.41 -22.35
C TRP A 112 17.61 -2.28 -23.19
N VAL A 113 18.35 -2.63 -24.22
CA VAL A 113 18.91 -1.69 -25.20
C VAL A 113 18.75 -2.29 -26.60
N ASN A 114 18.00 -1.61 -27.45
CA ASN A 114 17.90 -1.91 -28.87
C ASN A 114 19.03 -1.19 -29.61
N ARG A 115 20.02 -1.93 -30.08
CA ARG A 115 21.19 -1.42 -30.81
C ARG A 115 20.95 -1.61 -32.31
N GLN A 116 20.98 -0.49 -33.05
CA GLN A 116 21.03 -0.44 -34.50
C GLN A 116 22.47 -0.09 -34.95
N ALA A 117 22.74 -0.05 -36.27
CA ALA A 117 24.08 0.22 -36.77
C ALA A 117 24.61 1.60 -36.36
N ASP A 118 23.73 2.59 -36.17
CA ASP A 118 24.07 3.99 -35.97
C ASP A 118 23.47 4.63 -34.71
N ARG A 119 22.60 3.92 -34.00
CA ARG A 119 21.95 4.38 -32.74
C ARG A 119 21.62 3.24 -31.79
N ALA A 120 21.55 3.55 -30.53
CA ALA A 120 21.01 2.67 -29.51
C ALA A 120 19.98 3.40 -28.64
N LEU A 121 18.84 2.76 -28.40
CA LEU A 121 17.78 3.26 -27.53
C LEU A 121 17.42 2.18 -26.52
N GLY A 122 17.24 2.56 -25.28
CA GLY A 122 16.93 1.59 -24.24
C GLY A 122 16.38 2.18 -22.95
N GLN A 123 16.15 1.29 -22.01
CA GLN A 123 15.77 1.62 -20.64
C GLN A 123 16.70 0.88 -19.67
N ARG A 124 17.16 1.59 -18.65
CA ARG A 124 17.95 1.04 -17.56
C ARG A 124 17.14 1.14 -16.27
N TRP A 125 16.90 0.02 -15.64
CA TRP A 125 16.37 -0.06 -14.30
C TRP A 125 17.49 -0.10 -13.28
N MET A 126 17.35 0.65 -12.19
CA MET A 126 18.32 0.73 -11.11
C MET A 126 17.58 0.84 -9.79
N PRO A 127 18.04 0.17 -8.72
CA PRO A 127 17.45 0.32 -7.40
C PRO A 127 17.54 1.76 -6.90
N LEU A 128 16.68 2.10 -5.95
CA LEU A 128 16.85 3.27 -5.09
C LEU A 128 18.01 3.00 -4.12
N GLU A 129 18.65 4.05 -3.63
CA GLU A 129 19.76 3.92 -2.69
C GLU A 129 19.24 3.59 -1.29
N ARG A 130 18.28 4.38 -0.81
CA ARG A 130 17.72 4.20 0.54
C ARG A 130 16.21 4.38 0.54
N VAL A 131 15.51 3.49 1.27
CA VAL A 131 14.05 3.56 1.41
C VAL A 131 13.64 3.52 2.87
N GLY A 132 12.53 4.22 3.18
CA GLY A 132 11.91 4.23 4.50
C GLY A 132 10.64 3.41 4.51
N VAL A 133 10.47 2.58 5.54
CA VAL A 133 9.27 1.78 5.75
C VAL A 133 8.57 2.24 7.02
N CYS A 134 7.31 2.64 6.89
CA CYS A 134 6.44 2.94 8.03
C CYS A 134 5.75 1.66 8.49
N VAL A 135 5.89 1.33 9.78
CA VAL A 135 5.21 0.19 10.39
C VAL A 135 4.29 0.71 11.49
N PRO A 136 2.99 0.38 11.48
CA PRO A 136 2.06 0.76 12.54
C PRO A 136 2.48 0.20 13.90
N GLY A 137 2.27 0.98 14.96
CA GLY A 137 2.61 0.55 16.33
C GLY A 137 1.43 -0.05 17.09
N THR A 138 0.18 0.24 16.67
CA THR A 138 -1.03 -0.23 17.34
C THR A 138 -2.17 -0.48 16.33
N PRO A 139 -2.55 -1.74 16.12
CA PRO A 139 -1.79 -2.93 16.48
C PRO A 139 -0.45 -2.97 15.75
N PRO A 140 0.56 -3.64 16.32
CA PRO A 140 1.82 -3.85 15.61
C PRO A 140 1.62 -4.86 14.49
N LEU A 141 2.06 -4.49 13.28
CA LEU A 141 1.90 -5.30 12.08
C LEU A 141 3.27 -5.75 11.53
N PRO A 142 3.83 -6.85 12.02
CA PRO A 142 5.07 -7.41 11.49
C PRO A 142 4.94 -7.79 10.01
N SER A 143 3.73 -8.16 9.56
CA SER A 143 3.44 -8.42 8.15
C SER A 143 3.71 -7.20 7.28
N THR A 144 3.28 -6.03 7.67
CA THR A 144 3.57 -4.78 6.95
C THR A 144 5.08 -4.57 6.75
N LEU A 145 5.88 -4.91 7.75
CA LEU A 145 7.33 -4.76 7.64
C LEU A 145 7.90 -5.65 6.53
N TYR A 146 7.65 -6.95 6.56
CA TYR A 146 8.23 -7.83 5.56
C TYR A 146 7.60 -7.67 4.17
N MET A 147 6.31 -7.30 4.09
CA MET A 147 5.64 -6.99 2.83
C MET A 147 6.20 -5.73 2.14
N CYS A 148 6.84 -4.83 2.89
CA CYS A 148 7.54 -3.68 2.34
C CYS A 148 9.05 -3.93 2.16
N ALA A 149 9.72 -4.49 3.18
CA ALA A 149 11.17 -4.59 3.19
C ALA A 149 11.71 -5.71 2.27
N VAL A 150 11.01 -6.85 2.17
CA VAL A 150 11.46 -7.95 1.29
C VAL A 150 11.46 -7.54 -0.19
N PRO A 151 10.40 -6.92 -0.75
CA PRO A 151 10.44 -6.40 -2.13
C PRO A 151 11.55 -5.37 -2.35
N ALA A 152 11.79 -4.47 -1.37
CA ALA A 152 12.88 -3.51 -1.44
C ALA A 152 14.25 -4.20 -1.52
N ARG A 153 14.45 -5.25 -0.72
CA ARG A 153 15.69 -6.05 -0.75
C ARG A 153 15.84 -6.82 -2.06
N VAL A 154 14.76 -7.39 -2.60
CA VAL A 154 14.75 -8.06 -3.92
C VAL A 154 15.08 -7.07 -5.04
N ALA A 155 14.58 -5.84 -4.97
CA ALA A 155 14.91 -4.78 -5.92
C ALA A 155 16.39 -4.35 -5.88
N GLY A 156 17.13 -4.70 -4.81
CA GLY A 156 18.54 -4.38 -4.62
C GLY A 156 18.77 -3.02 -3.94
N VAL A 157 17.83 -2.55 -3.12
CA VAL A 157 18.00 -1.34 -2.30
C VAL A 157 19.17 -1.53 -1.32
N ASP A 158 20.08 -0.56 -1.29
CA ASP A 158 21.29 -0.65 -0.46
C ASP A 158 20.98 -0.55 1.04
N GLU A 159 20.10 0.39 1.44
CA GLU A 159 19.74 0.60 2.85
C GLU A 159 18.22 0.70 3.05
N ILE A 160 17.68 -0.16 3.90
CA ILE A 160 16.26 -0.18 4.31
C ILE A 160 16.13 0.33 5.74
N VAL A 161 15.45 1.44 5.90
CA VAL A 161 15.21 2.12 7.18
C VAL A 161 13.76 1.91 7.59
N VAL A 162 13.54 1.32 8.77
CA VAL A 162 12.20 1.13 9.32
C VAL A 162 11.93 2.12 10.43
N VAL A 163 10.75 2.75 10.43
CA VAL A 163 10.23 3.51 11.56
C VAL A 163 9.01 2.79 12.12
N CYS A 164 9.00 2.57 13.43
CA CYS A 164 7.92 1.94 14.18
C CYS A 164 7.78 2.64 15.53
N PRO A 165 6.61 3.20 15.88
CA PRO A 165 6.43 3.85 17.17
C PRO A 165 6.69 2.86 18.30
N ALA A 166 7.42 3.32 19.33
CA ALA A 166 7.63 2.54 20.54
C ALA A 166 6.41 2.65 21.46
N LYS A 167 6.30 1.69 22.40
CA LYS A 167 5.40 1.81 23.54
C LYS A 167 5.93 2.86 24.53
N GLU A 168 5.12 3.21 25.54
CA GLU A 168 5.51 4.19 26.59
C GLU A 168 6.83 3.88 27.30
N ASP A 169 7.22 2.59 27.34
CA ASP A 169 8.49 2.13 27.90
C ASP A 169 9.68 2.25 26.92
N GLY A 170 9.47 2.78 25.73
CA GLY A 170 10.47 2.94 24.68
C GLY A 170 10.79 1.66 23.91
N LYS A 171 10.01 0.60 24.05
CA LYS A 171 10.26 -0.67 23.35
C LYS A 171 9.40 -0.81 22.10
N VAL A 172 10.02 -1.29 21.04
CA VAL A 172 9.33 -1.82 19.86
C VAL A 172 8.92 -3.27 20.15
N GLN A 173 7.82 -3.72 19.59
CA GLN A 173 7.37 -5.10 19.76
C GLN A 173 8.38 -6.11 19.22
N GLU A 174 8.62 -7.18 19.98
CA GLU A 174 9.61 -8.23 19.65
C GLU A 174 9.33 -8.87 18.28
N LEU A 175 8.07 -9.13 17.95
CA LEU A 175 7.70 -9.74 16.66
C LEU A 175 8.01 -8.80 15.47
N VAL A 176 7.90 -7.47 15.65
CA VAL A 176 8.30 -6.49 14.62
C VAL A 176 9.81 -6.48 14.43
N LEU A 177 10.59 -6.54 15.54
CA LEU A 177 12.04 -6.62 15.47
C LEU A 177 12.51 -7.93 14.84
N ALA A 178 11.86 -9.05 15.16
CA ALA A 178 12.15 -10.33 14.54
C ALA A 178 11.85 -10.33 13.03
N ALA A 179 10.75 -9.68 12.62
CA ALA A 179 10.44 -9.49 11.21
C ALA A 179 11.50 -8.62 10.51
N ALA A 180 12.03 -7.61 11.17
CA ALA A 180 13.10 -6.78 10.63
C ALA A 180 14.37 -7.61 10.33
N LYS A 181 14.71 -8.57 11.20
CA LYS A 181 15.82 -9.50 10.96
C LYS A 181 15.58 -10.42 9.78
N GLU A 182 14.42 -11.08 9.71
CA GLU A 182 14.07 -11.99 8.60
C GLU A 182 13.98 -11.27 7.25
N ALA A 183 13.48 -10.04 7.25
CA ALA A 183 13.37 -9.20 6.05
C ALA A 183 14.70 -8.48 5.69
N GLN A 184 15.79 -8.69 6.49
CA GLN A 184 17.10 -8.09 6.28
C GLN A 184 17.07 -6.56 6.28
N VAL A 185 16.35 -5.96 7.23
CA VAL A 185 16.33 -4.50 7.45
C VAL A 185 17.66 -4.05 8.03
N ASP A 186 18.19 -2.92 7.56
CA ASP A 186 19.48 -2.41 8.01
C ASP A 186 19.36 -1.61 9.31
N ARG A 187 18.32 -0.77 9.43
CA ARG A 187 18.13 0.10 10.61
C ARG A 187 16.67 0.19 11.01
N VAL A 188 16.40 0.15 12.30
CA VAL A 188 15.07 0.31 12.89
C VAL A 188 15.10 1.48 13.86
N PHE A 189 14.13 2.40 13.75
CA PHE A 189 13.98 3.55 14.63
C PHE A 189 12.66 3.52 15.40
N ARG A 190 12.70 3.84 16.70
CA ARG A 190 11.57 3.85 17.65
C ARG A 190 10.77 5.14 17.56
N ILE A 191 10.34 5.49 16.37
CA ILE A 191 9.58 6.71 16.09
C ILE A 191 8.44 6.39 15.14
N GLY A 192 7.34 7.15 15.23
CA GLY A 192 6.18 6.95 14.35
C GLY A 192 5.55 8.28 13.93
N GLY A 193 4.39 8.19 13.28
CA GLY A 193 3.58 9.35 12.92
C GLY A 193 4.19 10.34 11.94
N PRO A 194 3.63 11.54 11.82
CA PRO A 194 4.07 12.55 10.87
C PRO A 194 5.49 13.05 11.09
N GLN A 195 5.98 13.06 12.35
CA GLN A 195 7.34 13.46 12.68
C GLN A 195 8.38 12.46 12.12
N ALA A 196 8.07 11.16 12.10
CA ALA A 196 8.94 10.14 11.52
C ALA A 196 8.99 10.25 9.99
N VAL A 197 7.84 10.47 9.35
CA VAL A 197 7.75 10.70 7.90
C VAL A 197 8.56 11.94 7.50
N ALA A 198 8.44 13.06 8.25
CA ALA A 198 9.22 14.26 8.00
C ALA A 198 10.73 14.01 8.19
N ALA A 199 11.13 13.30 9.27
CA ALA A 199 12.53 12.99 9.52
C ALA A 199 13.15 12.15 8.38
N MET A 200 12.45 11.15 7.86
CA MET A 200 12.90 10.38 6.70
C MET A 200 12.93 11.19 5.41
N ALA A 201 11.98 12.13 5.21
CA ALA A 201 11.90 12.91 3.98
C ALA A 201 13.02 13.96 3.87
N PHE A 202 13.38 14.63 4.98
CA PHE A 202 14.35 15.71 4.99
C PHE A 202 15.72 15.30 5.51
N GLY A 203 15.78 14.22 6.30
CA GLY A 203 16.94 13.84 7.08
C GLY A 203 17.08 14.68 8.35
N THR A 204 17.66 14.09 9.39
CA THR A 204 18.08 14.78 10.62
C THR A 204 19.49 14.31 10.97
N ASP A 205 20.05 14.73 12.09
CA ASP A 205 21.38 14.23 12.51
C ASP A 205 21.35 12.74 12.84
N THR A 206 20.21 12.21 13.32
CA THR A 206 20.04 10.78 13.69
C THR A 206 19.32 9.95 12.62
N ILE A 207 18.34 10.51 11.93
CA ILE A 207 17.54 9.79 10.95
C ILE A 207 18.03 10.10 9.54
N PRO A 208 18.49 9.11 8.77
CA PRO A 208 18.95 9.34 7.41
C PRO A 208 17.79 9.72 6.48
N ARG A 209 18.06 10.65 5.53
CA ARG A 209 17.13 10.92 4.45
C ARG A 209 16.98 9.72 3.55
N VAL A 210 15.76 9.46 3.07
CA VAL A 210 15.43 8.36 2.16
C VAL A 210 14.93 8.88 0.80
N ASP A 211 14.97 8.01 -0.22
CA ASP A 211 14.50 8.35 -1.57
C ASP A 211 12.99 8.08 -1.74
N LYS A 212 12.47 7.09 -1.03
CA LYS A 212 11.04 6.74 -1.03
C LYS A 212 10.61 6.29 0.37
N ILE A 213 9.39 6.66 0.76
CA ILE A 213 8.72 6.20 1.99
C ILE A 213 7.55 5.33 1.60
N VAL A 214 7.49 4.11 2.13
CA VAL A 214 6.43 3.12 1.89
C VAL A 214 5.82 2.63 3.20
N GLY A 215 4.69 1.96 3.08
CA GLY A 215 3.98 1.35 4.20
C GLY A 215 2.83 2.20 4.74
N PRO A 216 1.80 1.53 5.31
CA PRO A 216 0.62 2.16 5.88
C PRO A 216 0.91 2.82 7.23
N GLY A 217 -0.08 3.54 7.71
CA GLY A 217 -0.09 4.17 9.03
C GLY A 217 -1.42 4.82 9.33
N SER A 218 -1.50 5.56 10.42
CA SER A 218 -2.69 6.33 10.74
C SER A 218 -2.94 7.42 9.69
N ILE A 219 -4.12 8.05 9.75
CA ILE A 219 -4.45 9.20 8.89
C ILE A 219 -3.37 10.29 8.96
N TYR A 220 -2.73 10.49 10.11
CA TYR A 220 -1.65 11.46 10.28
C TYR A 220 -0.40 11.08 9.48
N THR A 221 -0.06 9.78 9.40
CA THR A 221 1.04 9.27 8.57
C THR A 221 0.74 9.48 7.09
N THR A 222 -0.47 9.15 6.65
CA THR A 222 -0.92 9.34 5.26
C THR A 222 -0.89 10.81 4.85
N LEU A 223 -1.39 11.71 5.71
CA LEU A 223 -1.34 13.15 5.48
C LEU A 223 0.09 13.68 5.42
N ALA A 224 1.00 13.15 6.25
CA ALA A 224 2.41 13.50 6.20
C ALA A 224 3.08 13.02 4.91
N LYS A 225 2.81 11.79 4.45
CA LYS A 225 3.27 11.29 3.13
C LYS A 225 2.80 12.20 2.00
N ARG A 226 1.54 12.66 2.05
CA ARG A 226 1.00 13.63 1.08
C ARG A 226 1.74 14.96 1.10
N GLU A 227 2.07 15.49 2.30
CA GLU A 227 2.76 16.78 2.47
C GLU A 227 4.20 16.72 1.95
N VAL A 228 4.90 15.60 2.14
CA VAL A 228 6.32 15.46 1.74
C VAL A 228 6.49 14.95 0.31
N PHE A 229 5.41 14.54 -0.37
CA PHE A 229 5.49 14.06 -1.76
C PHE A 229 6.06 15.14 -2.69
N GLY A 230 7.06 14.77 -3.48
CA GLY A 230 7.83 15.69 -4.31
C GLY A 230 9.19 16.06 -3.69
N GLN A 231 9.32 16.03 -2.35
CA GLN A 231 10.61 16.06 -1.65
C GLN A 231 11.19 14.64 -1.53
N VAL A 232 10.34 13.66 -1.35
CA VAL A 232 10.62 12.22 -1.29
C VAL A 232 9.55 11.49 -2.10
N GLY A 233 9.86 10.31 -2.65
CA GLY A 233 8.85 9.45 -3.27
C GLY A 233 7.95 8.78 -2.24
N ILE A 234 6.74 8.41 -2.65
CA ILE A 234 5.84 7.54 -1.89
C ILE A 234 5.28 6.46 -2.82
N GLU A 235 4.78 5.36 -2.28
CA GLU A 235 4.10 4.33 -3.08
C GLU A 235 2.64 4.73 -3.38
N SER A 236 1.93 5.17 -2.34
CA SER A 236 0.53 5.56 -2.40
C SER A 236 0.14 6.40 -1.19
N LEU A 237 -1.11 6.85 -1.17
CA LEU A 237 -1.77 7.44 0.00
C LEU A 237 -2.77 6.41 0.55
N PRO A 238 -2.35 5.52 1.47
CA PRO A 238 -3.24 4.51 2.00
C PRO A 238 -4.39 5.15 2.78
N GLY A 239 -5.59 4.69 2.48
CA GLY A 239 -6.80 4.95 3.24
C GLY A 239 -7.18 3.77 4.12
N PRO A 240 -8.39 3.77 4.68
CA PRO A 240 -8.95 2.61 5.34
C PRO A 240 -9.08 1.43 4.40
N SER A 241 -8.84 0.25 4.93
CA SER A 241 -8.92 -1.00 4.17
C SER A 241 -10.35 -1.35 3.79
N ASP A 242 -10.50 -2.05 2.69
CA ASP A 242 -11.80 -2.47 2.20
C ASP A 242 -11.76 -3.83 1.48
N VAL A 243 -12.86 -4.59 1.64
CA VAL A 243 -13.11 -5.81 0.88
C VAL A 243 -14.43 -5.72 0.14
N LEU A 244 -14.43 -6.19 -1.11
CA LEU A 244 -15.65 -6.48 -1.85
C LEU A 244 -15.66 -7.96 -2.24
N ILE A 245 -16.73 -8.66 -1.91
CA ILE A 245 -16.94 -10.05 -2.24
C ILE A 245 -18.00 -10.16 -3.34
N ILE A 246 -17.69 -10.84 -4.43
CA ILE A 246 -18.68 -11.30 -5.42
C ILE A 246 -18.99 -12.75 -5.12
N SER A 247 -20.27 -13.07 -4.88
CA SER A 247 -20.73 -14.46 -4.66
C SER A 247 -21.92 -14.78 -5.54
N ASP A 248 -21.86 -15.92 -6.22
CA ASP A 248 -22.98 -16.45 -7.02
C ASP A 248 -24.11 -17.08 -6.16
N GLY A 249 -23.88 -17.21 -4.84
CA GLY A 249 -24.79 -17.81 -3.89
C GLY A 249 -24.47 -19.26 -3.53
N ASN A 250 -23.46 -19.88 -4.13
CA ASN A 250 -23.07 -21.27 -3.86
C ASN A 250 -22.11 -21.39 -2.66
N ALA A 251 -21.26 -20.40 -2.42
CA ALA A 251 -20.35 -20.39 -1.28
C ALA A 251 -21.11 -20.45 0.06
N PRO A 252 -20.60 -21.17 1.07
CA PRO A 252 -21.24 -21.19 2.40
C PRO A 252 -21.39 -19.77 2.98
N PRO A 253 -22.61 -19.33 3.39
CA PRO A 253 -22.82 -18.00 3.94
C PRO A 253 -21.93 -17.67 5.14
N ALA A 254 -21.54 -18.69 5.92
CA ALA A 254 -20.65 -18.54 7.07
C ALA A 254 -19.22 -18.17 6.66
N TRP A 255 -18.75 -18.63 5.51
CA TRP A 255 -17.43 -18.27 4.99
C TRP A 255 -17.43 -16.83 4.48
N VAL A 256 -18.41 -16.47 3.65
CA VAL A 256 -18.57 -15.10 3.16
C VAL A 256 -18.67 -14.09 4.32
N ALA A 257 -19.41 -14.44 5.37
CA ALA A 257 -19.50 -13.58 6.55
C ALA A 257 -18.17 -13.47 7.30
N ALA A 258 -17.40 -14.57 7.42
CA ALA A 258 -16.08 -14.55 8.05
C ALA A 258 -15.09 -13.67 7.26
N ASP A 259 -15.09 -13.74 5.92
CA ASP A 259 -14.23 -12.94 5.07
C ASP A 259 -14.62 -11.43 5.11
N LEU A 260 -15.92 -11.10 5.17
CA LEU A 260 -16.35 -9.72 5.40
C LEU A 260 -15.92 -9.20 6.78
N LEU A 261 -15.92 -10.06 7.80
CA LEU A 261 -15.53 -9.69 9.16
C LEU A 261 -14.03 -9.57 9.34
N SER A 262 -13.22 -10.32 8.59
CA SER A 262 -11.75 -10.17 8.61
C SER A 262 -11.34 -8.74 8.26
N GLN A 263 -12.06 -8.09 7.36
CA GLN A 263 -11.84 -6.70 7.01
C GLN A 263 -12.51 -5.72 7.98
N ALA A 264 -13.74 -6.01 8.40
CA ALA A 264 -14.49 -5.11 9.27
C ALA A 264 -13.81 -4.91 10.65
N GLU A 265 -13.06 -5.90 11.16
CA GLU A 265 -12.36 -5.80 12.45
C GLU A 265 -11.14 -4.84 12.43
N HIS A 266 -10.69 -4.37 11.27
CA HIS A 266 -9.58 -3.41 11.17
C HIS A 266 -9.92 -2.04 11.76
N GLY A 267 -11.21 -1.62 11.76
CA GLY A 267 -11.66 -0.40 12.41
C GLY A 267 -12.90 0.24 11.75
N GLU A 268 -13.43 1.27 12.38
CA GLU A 268 -14.68 1.96 12.00
C GLU A 268 -14.72 2.46 10.55
N LEU A 269 -13.57 2.82 9.99
CA LEU A 269 -13.47 3.33 8.63
C LEU A 269 -13.28 2.22 7.58
N SER A 270 -13.12 0.97 7.99
CA SER A 270 -13.02 -0.17 7.07
C SER A 270 -14.35 -0.41 6.36
N SER A 271 -14.30 -1.03 5.19
CA SER A 271 -15.49 -1.28 4.37
C SER A 271 -15.59 -2.76 3.99
N ALA A 272 -16.76 -3.37 4.18
CA ALA A 272 -17.03 -4.76 3.85
C ALA A 272 -18.31 -4.85 3.00
N ILE A 273 -18.18 -5.25 1.74
CA ILE A 273 -19.24 -5.18 0.73
C ILE A 273 -19.49 -6.58 0.15
N LEU A 274 -20.71 -7.04 0.15
CA LEU A 274 -21.15 -8.22 -0.60
C LEU A 274 -21.94 -7.80 -1.84
N CYS A 275 -21.57 -8.33 -3.01
CA CYS A 275 -22.34 -8.24 -4.25
C CYS A 275 -22.80 -9.66 -4.65
N THR A 276 -24.10 -9.88 -4.79
CA THR A 276 -24.64 -11.18 -5.15
C THR A 276 -25.98 -11.05 -5.91
N PRO A 277 -26.26 -11.92 -6.88
CA PRO A 277 -27.58 -11.97 -7.51
C PRO A 277 -28.61 -12.76 -6.69
N SER A 278 -28.23 -13.39 -5.57
CA SER A 278 -29.10 -14.23 -4.75
C SER A 278 -29.56 -13.49 -3.49
N GLU A 279 -30.85 -13.11 -3.42
CA GLU A 279 -31.44 -12.50 -2.24
C GLU A 279 -31.38 -13.43 -1.02
N ASP A 280 -31.69 -14.73 -1.21
CA ASP A 280 -31.64 -15.73 -0.13
C ASP A 280 -30.23 -15.85 0.45
N HIS A 281 -29.22 -15.79 -0.40
CA HIS A 281 -27.81 -15.83 0.01
C HIS A 281 -27.44 -14.55 0.80
N ALA A 282 -27.78 -13.37 0.29
CA ALA A 282 -27.54 -12.10 0.99
C ALA A 282 -28.16 -12.11 2.39
N GLN A 283 -29.40 -12.59 2.53
CA GLN A 283 -30.08 -12.74 3.82
C GLN A 283 -29.40 -13.77 4.74
N ALA A 284 -28.88 -14.86 4.18
CA ALA A 284 -28.16 -15.88 4.94
C ALA A 284 -26.82 -15.34 5.47
N VAL A 285 -26.07 -14.64 4.62
CA VAL A 285 -24.83 -13.95 5.03
C VAL A 285 -25.11 -12.90 6.10
N HIS A 286 -26.17 -12.12 5.98
CA HIS A 286 -26.56 -11.12 6.99
C HIS A 286 -26.82 -11.77 8.37
N ARG A 287 -27.49 -12.92 8.42
CA ARG A 287 -27.66 -13.67 9.67
C ARG A 287 -26.35 -14.16 10.25
N GLU A 288 -25.45 -14.64 9.40
CA GLU A 288 -24.12 -15.10 9.81
C GLU A 288 -23.22 -13.94 10.28
N LEU A 289 -23.24 -12.78 9.64
CA LEU A 289 -22.57 -11.57 10.12
C LEU A 289 -23.03 -11.22 11.54
N THR A 290 -24.34 -11.21 11.78
CA THR A 290 -24.90 -10.94 13.12
C THR A 290 -24.45 -11.95 14.17
N ARG A 291 -24.43 -13.23 13.81
CA ARG A 291 -24.02 -14.30 14.72
C ARG A 291 -22.51 -14.22 15.03
N GLN A 292 -21.68 -14.15 13.99
CA GLN A 292 -20.22 -14.22 14.14
C GLN A 292 -19.65 -12.96 14.79
N THR A 293 -20.17 -11.76 14.50
CA THR A 293 -19.73 -10.51 15.15
C THR A 293 -19.85 -10.59 16.68
N ALA A 294 -20.88 -11.26 17.19
CA ALA A 294 -21.07 -11.43 18.63
C ALA A 294 -20.03 -12.37 19.30
N GLU A 295 -19.32 -13.17 18.51
CA GLU A 295 -18.30 -14.12 18.96
C GLU A 295 -16.86 -13.57 18.86
N LEU A 296 -16.65 -12.43 18.18
CA LEU A 296 -15.33 -11.84 17.98
C LEU A 296 -14.86 -11.02 19.19
N GLU A 297 -13.57 -11.10 19.53
CA GLU A 297 -12.96 -10.24 20.55
C GLU A 297 -13.06 -8.75 20.21
N ARG A 298 -12.98 -8.40 18.92
CA ARG A 298 -13.13 -7.04 18.39
C ARG A 298 -14.50 -6.80 17.75
N GLY A 299 -15.53 -7.52 18.19
CA GLY A 299 -16.87 -7.47 17.61
C GLY A 299 -17.51 -6.08 17.59
N GLU A 300 -17.23 -5.21 18.57
CA GLU A 300 -17.71 -3.82 18.57
C GLU A 300 -17.14 -3.01 17.41
N HIS A 301 -15.84 -3.13 17.14
CA HIS A 301 -15.19 -2.44 16.00
C HIS A 301 -15.75 -2.94 14.65
N ALA A 302 -15.92 -4.26 14.51
CA ALA A 302 -16.52 -4.84 13.32
C ALA A 302 -17.98 -4.37 13.14
N LEU A 303 -18.73 -4.27 14.22
CA LEU A 303 -20.12 -3.78 14.20
C LEU A 303 -20.22 -2.33 13.73
N ASP A 304 -19.34 -1.45 14.23
CA ASP A 304 -19.29 -0.04 13.83
C ASP A 304 -18.91 0.10 12.35
N SER A 305 -17.91 -0.66 11.88
CA SER A 305 -17.53 -0.74 10.48
C SER A 305 -18.69 -1.18 9.58
N LEU A 306 -19.41 -2.27 9.95
CA LEU A 306 -20.52 -2.77 9.17
C LEU A 306 -21.69 -1.78 9.09
N ARG A 307 -21.99 -1.04 10.18
CA ARG A 307 -23.03 -0.02 10.20
C ARG A 307 -22.70 1.19 9.35
N GLU A 308 -21.46 1.68 9.46
CA GLU A 308 -21.04 2.92 8.81
C GLU A 308 -20.68 2.70 7.34
N ARG A 309 -20.01 1.61 7.02
CA ARG A 309 -19.40 1.36 5.70
C ARG A 309 -19.68 -0.01 5.11
N GLY A 310 -20.31 -0.93 5.83
CA GLY A 310 -20.74 -2.22 5.29
C GLY A 310 -21.89 -2.08 4.30
N ALA A 311 -22.02 -3.02 3.36
CA ALA A 311 -23.13 -3.05 2.43
C ALA A 311 -23.42 -4.45 1.86
N LEU A 312 -24.70 -4.72 1.64
CA LEU A 312 -25.21 -5.85 0.85
C LEU A 312 -25.80 -5.29 -0.44
N VAL A 313 -25.24 -5.67 -1.59
CA VAL A 313 -25.68 -5.21 -2.91
C VAL A 313 -26.35 -6.37 -3.63
N LEU A 314 -27.66 -6.32 -3.79
CA LEU A 314 -28.41 -7.25 -4.62
C LEU A 314 -28.27 -6.83 -6.08
N CYS A 315 -27.65 -7.69 -6.87
CA CYS A 315 -27.38 -7.47 -8.28
C CYS A 315 -28.35 -8.29 -9.14
N ARG A 316 -28.67 -7.82 -10.35
CA ARG A 316 -29.52 -8.59 -11.30
C ARG A 316 -28.79 -9.81 -11.84
N SER A 317 -27.46 -9.75 -11.90
CA SER A 317 -26.63 -10.82 -12.46
C SER A 317 -25.17 -10.69 -11.94
N LEU A 318 -24.33 -11.68 -12.25
CA LEU A 318 -22.89 -11.62 -11.96
C LEU A 318 -22.18 -10.50 -12.75
N GLU A 319 -22.65 -10.18 -13.97
CA GLU A 319 -22.13 -9.05 -14.75
C GLU A 319 -22.37 -7.71 -14.03
N ASP A 320 -23.54 -7.54 -13.38
CA ASP A 320 -23.80 -6.38 -12.55
C ASP A 320 -22.89 -6.37 -11.32
N CYS A 321 -22.61 -7.51 -10.67
CA CYS A 321 -21.64 -7.61 -9.58
C CYS A 321 -20.26 -7.15 -10.02
N VAL A 322 -19.79 -7.60 -11.19
CA VAL A 322 -18.52 -7.17 -11.82
C VAL A 322 -18.53 -5.68 -12.11
N ALA A 323 -19.66 -5.14 -12.61
CA ALA A 323 -19.79 -3.70 -12.89
C ALA A 323 -19.69 -2.87 -11.60
N VAL A 324 -20.35 -3.30 -10.52
CA VAL A 324 -20.24 -2.64 -9.20
C VAL A 324 -18.81 -2.72 -8.67
N ALA A 325 -18.17 -3.89 -8.71
CA ALA A 325 -16.78 -4.07 -8.27
C ALA A 325 -15.82 -3.15 -9.04
N ASN A 326 -15.94 -3.09 -10.39
CA ASN A 326 -15.14 -2.18 -11.20
C ASN A 326 -15.43 -0.70 -10.89
N ALA A 327 -16.68 -0.35 -10.57
CA ALA A 327 -17.05 1.01 -10.20
C ALA A 327 -16.58 1.39 -8.80
N VAL A 328 -16.53 0.48 -7.85
CA VAL A 328 -16.00 0.66 -6.49
C VAL A 328 -14.47 0.68 -6.50
N ALA A 329 -13.82 -0.17 -7.31
CA ALA A 329 -12.38 -0.39 -7.34
C ALA A 329 -11.80 -0.72 -5.95
N PRO A 330 -12.17 -1.87 -5.37
CA PRO A 330 -11.80 -2.23 -4.00
C PRO A 330 -10.31 -2.53 -3.84
N GLU A 331 -9.84 -2.45 -2.61
CA GLU A 331 -8.52 -2.92 -2.20
C GLU A 331 -8.42 -4.44 -2.35
N HIS A 332 -9.30 -5.18 -1.67
CA HIS A 332 -9.42 -6.63 -1.77
C HIS A 332 -10.70 -6.99 -2.51
N LEU A 333 -10.57 -7.83 -3.52
CA LEU A 333 -11.70 -8.35 -4.30
C LEU A 333 -11.69 -9.86 -4.27
N GLU A 334 -12.66 -10.45 -3.57
CA GLU A 334 -12.86 -11.89 -3.54
C GLU A 334 -13.95 -12.29 -4.54
N VAL A 335 -13.72 -13.39 -5.25
CA VAL A 335 -14.67 -13.97 -6.21
C VAL A 335 -15.01 -15.38 -5.75
N LEU A 336 -16.05 -15.49 -4.94
CA LEU A 336 -16.56 -16.73 -4.35
C LEU A 336 -17.67 -17.30 -5.24
N CYS A 337 -17.30 -17.69 -6.48
CA CYS A 337 -18.17 -18.22 -7.49
C CYS A 337 -17.66 -19.58 -7.98
N GLU A 338 -18.57 -20.44 -8.50
CA GLU A 338 -18.19 -21.72 -9.09
C GLU A 338 -17.19 -21.54 -10.24
N ASP A 339 -17.45 -20.56 -11.14
CA ASP A 339 -16.58 -20.21 -12.25
C ASP A 339 -15.81 -18.89 -11.98
N ALA A 340 -15.07 -18.84 -10.86
CA ALA A 340 -14.36 -17.62 -10.41
C ALA A 340 -13.39 -17.07 -11.46
N GLU A 341 -12.71 -17.93 -12.23
CA GLU A 341 -11.79 -17.52 -13.29
C GLU A 341 -12.53 -16.80 -14.44
N GLU A 342 -13.71 -17.29 -14.87
CA GLU A 342 -14.53 -16.64 -15.90
C GLU A 342 -15.04 -15.28 -15.42
N VAL A 343 -15.55 -15.19 -14.20
CA VAL A 343 -16.01 -13.92 -13.60
C VAL A 343 -14.85 -12.92 -13.53
N SER A 344 -13.65 -13.38 -13.21
CA SER A 344 -12.47 -12.52 -13.06
C SER A 344 -12.04 -11.84 -14.37
N GLN A 345 -12.36 -12.38 -15.54
CA GLN A 345 -12.01 -11.79 -16.83
C GLN A 345 -12.68 -10.44 -17.08
N GLY A 346 -13.80 -10.17 -16.40
CA GLY A 346 -14.48 -8.86 -16.43
C GLY A 346 -13.92 -7.83 -15.47
N LEU A 347 -13.07 -8.23 -14.53
CA LEU A 347 -12.51 -7.37 -13.47
C LEU A 347 -11.30 -6.58 -13.99
N ARG A 348 -11.26 -5.28 -13.67
CA ARG A 348 -10.24 -4.36 -14.19
C ARG A 348 -9.61 -3.47 -13.14
N THR A 349 -10.27 -3.27 -12.01
CA THR A 349 -9.94 -2.26 -11.02
C THR A 349 -10.07 -2.83 -9.63
N ALA A 350 -9.04 -3.57 -9.19
CA ALA A 350 -8.93 -4.08 -7.82
C ALA A 350 -7.45 -4.02 -7.39
N GLY A 351 -7.20 -3.86 -6.11
CA GLY A 351 -5.85 -3.94 -5.56
C GLY A 351 -5.32 -5.37 -5.62
N ALA A 352 -6.07 -6.32 -5.08
CA ALA A 352 -5.79 -7.75 -5.19
C ALA A 352 -7.07 -8.52 -5.54
N ILE A 353 -6.94 -9.63 -6.29
CA ILE A 353 -8.07 -10.48 -6.69
C ILE A 353 -7.84 -11.89 -6.13
N PHE A 354 -8.78 -12.36 -5.34
CA PHE A 354 -8.78 -13.66 -4.69
C PHE A 354 -9.82 -14.55 -5.37
N LEU A 355 -9.40 -15.67 -5.94
CA LEU A 355 -10.26 -16.51 -6.75
C LEU A 355 -10.60 -17.83 -6.05
N GLY A 356 -11.91 -18.11 -5.97
CA GLY A 356 -12.45 -19.35 -5.44
C GLY A 356 -12.59 -19.36 -3.91
N GLU A 357 -13.45 -20.25 -3.44
CA GLU A 357 -13.91 -20.32 -2.04
C GLU A 357 -12.82 -20.68 -1.00
N HIS A 358 -11.63 -21.10 -1.45
CA HIS A 358 -10.51 -21.49 -0.60
C HIS A 358 -9.39 -20.43 -0.57
N THR A 359 -9.66 -19.24 -1.05
CA THR A 359 -8.69 -18.16 -1.12
C THR A 359 -9.17 -16.92 -0.35
N PRO A 360 -9.33 -17.00 0.98
CA PRO A 360 -9.75 -15.87 1.79
C PRO A 360 -8.64 -14.80 1.86
N GLU A 361 -9.00 -13.55 2.12
CA GLU A 361 -8.11 -12.39 2.23
C GLU A 361 -6.82 -12.66 3.05
N PRO A 362 -6.87 -13.32 4.24
CA PRO A 362 -5.67 -13.54 5.05
C PRO A 362 -4.57 -14.37 4.35
N VAL A 363 -4.91 -15.12 3.29
CA VAL A 363 -3.89 -15.82 2.49
C VAL A 363 -2.96 -14.80 1.81
N GLY A 364 -3.53 -13.73 1.26
CA GLY A 364 -2.77 -12.60 0.66
C GLY A 364 -2.02 -11.82 1.72
N ASP A 365 -2.66 -11.53 2.84
CA ASP A 365 -2.11 -10.66 3.88
C ASP A 365 -0.88 -11.23 4.59
N TYR A 366 -0.77 -12.56 4.64
CA TYR A 366 0.32 -13.17 5.42
C TYR A 366 1.32 -14.00 4.60
N VAL A 367 0.86 -14.84 3.66
CA VAL A 367 1.76 -15.89 3.14
C VAL A 367 1.78 -16.10 1.63
N ALA A 368 0.84 -15.56 0.85
CA ALA A 368 0.77 -15.87 -0.58
C ALA A 368 1.96 -15.35 -1.39
N GLY A 369 2.54 -14.23 -0.97
CA GLY A 369 3.71 -13.65 -1.62
C GLY A 369 3.52 -12.26 -2.23
N PRO A 370 2.39 -11.93 -2.90
CA PRO A 370 2.10 -10.53 -3.26
C PRO A 370 2.10 -9.63 -2.03
N SER A 371 2.48 -8.36 -2.20
CA SER A 371 2.42 -7.41 -1.09
C SER A 371 0.96 -7.07 -0.73
N HIS A 372 0.68 -6.99 0.57
CA HIS A 372 -0.61 -6.53 1.07
C HIS A 372 -0.71 -5.00 1.19
N VAL A 373 0.32 -4.26 0.78
CA VAL A 373 0.24 -2.80 0.67
C VAL A 373 -0.43 -2.48 -0.66
N LEU A 374 -1.72 -2.29 -0.59
CA LEU A 374 -2.62 -2.21 -1.73
C LEU A 374 -3.16 -0.79 -1.93
N PRO A 375 -3.62 -0.45 -3.14
CA PRO A 375 -4.35 0.79 -3.38
C PRO A 375 -5.74 0.72 -2.75
N THR A 376 -6.06 1.65 -1.86
CA THR A 376 -7.31 1.75 -1.11
C THR A 376 -8.22 2.86 -1.66
N GLU A 377 -9.45 2.96 -1.16
CA GLU A 377 -10.37 4.08 -1.45
C GLU A 377 -10.59 4.33 -2.94
N GLY A 378 -10.66 3.25 -3.74
CA GLY A 378 -10.91 3.33 -5.19
C GLY A 378 -9.69 3.74 -6.02
N THR A 379 -8.50 3.87 -5.42
CA THR A 379 -7.27 4.23 -6.14
C THR A 379 -6.75 3.10 -7.03
N ALA A 380 -7.24 1.87 -6.87
CA ALA A 380 -6.97 0.73 -7.76
C ALA A 380 -7.34 0.99 -9.24
N ARG A 381 -8.03 2.10 -9.54
CA ARG A 381 -8.26 2.59 -10.91
C ARG A 381 -6.99 3.04 -11.62
N TYR A 382 -5.95 3.43 -10.89
CA TYR A 382 -4.72 4.01 -11.43
C TYR A 382 -3.45 3.62 -10.65
N ALA A 383 -3.59 3.03 -9.48
CA ALA A 383 -2.49 2.57 -8.66
C ALA A 383 -2.45 1.04 -8.63
N SER A 384 -1.28 0.50 -8.34
CA SER A 384 -1.02 -0.93 -8.21
C SER A 384 -0.60 -1.30 -6.79
N PRO A 385 -0.65 -2.59 -6.41
CA PRO A 385 0.01 -3.08 -5.21
C PRO A 385 1.49 -2.69 -5.17
N LEU A 386 2.04 -2.56 -3.97
CA LEU A 386 3.47 -2.34 -3.79
C LEU A 386 4.27 -3.51 -4.39
N GLY A 387 5.15 -3.19 -5.34
CA GLY A 387 5.98 -4.16 -6.04
C GLY A 387 7.47 -3.80 -6.02
N VAL A 388 8.31 -4.64 -6.61
CA VAL A 388 9.75 -4.38 -6.75
C VAL A 388 10.03 -3.12 -7.56
N GLU A 389 9.19 -2.80 -8.53
CA GLU A 389 9.28 -1.60 -9.37
C GLU A 389 9.14 -0.30 -8.56
N ASP A 390 8.46 -0.32 -7.42
CA ASP A 390 8.36 0.81 -6.51
C ASP A 390 9.69 1.20 -5.88
N PHE A 391 10.60 0.24 -5.76
CA PHE A 391 11.94 0.39 -5.19
C PHE A 391 13.02 0.59 -6.26
N MET A 392 12.59 0.76 -7.51
CA MET A 392 13.47 0.96 -8.64
C MET A 392 13.09 2.22 -9.41
N ARG A 393 14.05 2.77 -10.12
CA ARG A 393 13.84 3.84 -11.09
C ARG A 393 14.35 3.43 -12.44
N ARG A 394 13.68 3.86 -13.49
CA ARG A 394 14.15 3.66 -14.85
C ARG A 394 14.63 4.95 -15.47
N SER A 395 15.71 4.85 -16.25
CA SER A 395 16.22 5.96 -17.07
C SER A 395 16.21 5.55 -18.54
N SER A 396 15.87 6.46 -19.42
CA SER A 396 16.09 6.27 -20.86
C SER A 396 17.58 6.40 -21.19
N VAL A 397 18.05 5.50 -22.04
CA VAL A 397 19.43 5.50 -22.55
C VAL A 397 19.39 5.74 -24.05
N LEU A 398 20.03 6.82 -24.49
CA LEU A 398 20.07 7.22 -25.89
C LEU A 398 21.56 7.37 -26.32
N GLU A 399 21.91 6.76 -27.44
CA GLU A 399 23.22 6.87 -28.08
C GLU A 399 22.99 7.07 -29.56
N TYR A 400 23.57 8.12 -30.13
CA TYR A 400 23.52 8.46 -31.56
C TYR A 400 24.92 8.62 -32.12
N SER A 401 25.16 8.02 -33.27
CA SER A 401 26.34 8.35 -34.08
C SER A 401 26.16 9.71 -34.76
N LEU A 402 27.21 10.30 -35.25
CA LEU A 402 27.14 11.52 -36.05
C LEU A 402 26.26 11.31 -37.31
N GLY A 403 26.33 10.10 -37.91
CA GLY A 403 25.49 9.75 -39.06
C GLY A 403 24.00 9.73 -38.75
N ALA A 404 23.62 9.11 -37.66
CA ALA A 404 22.21 9.10 -37.18
C ALA A 404 21.74 10.53 -36.87
N LEU A 405 22.56 11.30 -36.15
CA LEU A 405 22.19 12.68 -35.82
C LEU A 405 22.01 13.52 -37.10
N LYS A 406 22.88 13.32 -38.14
CA LYS A 406 22.77 14.03 -39.41
C LYS A 406 21.44 13.74 -40.13
N THR A 407 20.94 12.51 -40.00
CA THR A 407 19.67 12.11 -40.61
C THR A 407 18.50 12.85 -39.96
N ASP A 408 18.49 13.00 -38.64
CA ASP A 408 17.36 13.58 -37.87
C ASP A 408 17.55 15.09 -37.60
N ALA A 409 18.71 15.67 -37.92
CA ALA A 409 19.11 17.03 -37.57
C ALA A 409 18.10 18.11 -38.02
N GLN A 410 17.65 18.03 -39.30
CA GLN A 410 16.76 19.04 -39.84
C GLN A 410 15.40 19.05 -39.13
N ASP A 411 14.85 17.88 -38.81
CA ASP A 411 13.58 17.75 -38.12
C ASP A 411 13.68 18.26 -36.67
N ILE A 412 14.77 17.94 -35.98
CA ILE A 412 15.01 18.43 -34.61
C ILE A 412 15.11 19.95 -34.61
N ILE A 413 15.88 20.53 -35.54
CA ILE A 413 16.04 21.98 -35.67
C ILE A 413 14.69 22.66 -35.95
N THR A 414 13.95 22.11 -36.92
CA THR A 414 12.63 22.67 -37.30
C THR A 414 11.66 22.70 -36.13
N LEU A 415 11.56 21.59 -35.37
CA LEU A 415 10.68 21.52 -34.20
C LEU A 415 11.14 22.49 -33.09
N ALA A 416 12.45 22.51 -32.79
CA ALA A 416 12.98 23.39 -31.76
C ALA A 416 12.77 24.88 -32.10
N GLU A 417 12.91 25.27 -33.36
CA GLU A 417 12.63 26.65 -33.80
C GLU A 417 11.13 27.00 -33.78
N ALA A 418 10.26 26.06 -34.15
CA ALA A 418 8.82 26.25 -34.06
C ALA A 418 8.35 26.46 -32.62
N GLU A 419 9.02 25.85 -31.64
CA GLU A 419 8.81 26.06 -30.20
C GLU A 419 9.51 27.32 -29.66
N GLY A 420 10.30 28.03 -30.47
CA GLY A 420 11.09 29.19 -30.04
C GLY A 420 12.37 28.82 -29.25
N LEU A 421 12.75 27.54 -29.22
CA LEU A 421 13.88 27.02 -28.46
C LEU A 421 15.20 27.06 -29.31
N THR A 422 15.68 28.26 -29.59
CA THR A 422 16.82 28.47 -30.50
C THR A 422 18.13 27.83 -29.98
N ALA A 423 18.31 27.71 -28.65
CA ALA A 423 19.46 27.02 -28.08
C ALA A 423 19.40 25.51 -28.33
N HIS A 424 18.23 24.89 -28.37
CA HIS A 424 18.07 23.48 -28.76
C HIS A 424 18.48 23.27 -30.22
N ALA A 425 17.97 24.11 -31.14
CA ALA A 425 18.40 24.10 -32.54
C ALA A 425 19.87 24.30 -32.70
N ARG A 426 20.46 25.25 -31.96
CA ARG A 426 21.89 25.54 -31.98
C ARG A 426 22.73 24.36 -31.51
N SER A 427 22.27 23.64 -30.49
CA SER A 427 22.99 22.48 -29.98
C SER A 427 23.15 21.37 -31.01
N VAL A 428 22.22 21.24 -31.95
CA VAL A 428 22.33 20.29 -33.07
C VAL A 428 23.23 20.86 -34.16
N ARG A 429 23.02 22.12 -34.59
CA ARG A 429 23.80 22.74 -35.67
C ARG A 429 25.30 22.74 -35.41
N ILE A 430 25.72 23.08 -34.19
CA ILE A 430 27.13 23.21 -33.84
C ILE A 430 27.94 21.91 -34.01
N ARG A 431 27.27 20.76 -34.01
CA ARG A 431 27.87 19.44 -34.18
C ARG A 431 28.27 19.15 -35.64
N PHE A 432 27.87 20.03 -36.56
CA PHE A 432 28.19 19.97 -38.01
C PHE A 432 29.03 21.16 -38.46
N GLU A 433 29.37 22.08 -37.56
CA GLU A 433 30.31 23.18 -37.84
C GLU A 433 31.73 22.70 -37.54
N GLU A 434 32.67 23.00 -38.43
CA GLU A 434 34.09 22.71 -38.26
C GLU A 434 34.78 23.70 -37.29
#